data_730566e553a67d13d615c37db4896595
#
_entry.id   730566e553a67d13d615c37db4896595
#
_cell.length_a   1.000
_cell.length_b   1.000
_cell.length_c   1.000
_cell.angle_alpha   90.00
_cell.angle_beta   90.00
_cell.angle_gamma   90.00
#
_symmetry.space_group_name_H-M   'P 1'
#
loop_
_entity.id
_entity.type
_entity.pdbx_description
1 polymer ?
#
loop_
_entity_poly.entity_id
_entity_poly.type
_entity_poly.pdbx_seq_one_letter_code
_entity_poly.pdbx_strand_id
1 'polypeptide(L)'
;MFASRSVYVCKPLQLWVAVTPLVTFFEVALTRCTSAAKNLLGENFAGILTSDRHGAYNWVDIERRQLCSAHLRRDFIKISERPGISKELGIALVKHQEKLFELWHRVRDGTLDRCDFVELVKDIRLSIKSLLQEAADYEIGSKEQTPLAKTVRTCRQLLKVESAMWLFVTTARVEPTNNAAERAIRPAVIWRRTSFGSQTQAGSDFVARMLTVVTTLKSQQRNVLEFLTNAVVAARIGNPAPSLLPEVATSCPQKDLLKAA
;
A
#
# COMPACT_ATOMS: atom_id res chain seq x y z
N MET A 1 1.61 7.49 -3.15
CA MET A 1 0.48 7.32 -2.22
C MET A 1 0.33 5.86 -1.87
N PHE A 2 0.08 5.54 -0.63
CA PHE A 2 -0.12 4.17 -0.18
C PHE A 2 -1.59 3.98 0.18
N ALA A 3 -2.20 2.91 -0.30
CA ALA A 3 -3.52 2.49 0.12
C ALA A 3 -3.44 1.10 0.77
N SER A 4 -4.17 0.91 1.84
CA SER A 4 -4.18 -0.33 2.60
C SER A 4 -5.58 -0.90 2.77
N ARG A 5 -5.59 -2.11 3.29
CA ARG A 5 -6.77 -2.92 3.60
C ARG A 5 -7.88 -2.13 4.25
N SER A 6 -9.07 -2.34 3.77
CA SER A 6 -10.27 -1.99 4.51
C SER A 6 -10.40 -2.87 5.76
N VAL A 7 -10.72 -2.25 6.88
CA VAL A 7 -11.05 -2.92 8.15
C VAL A 7 -12.50 -2.62 8.47
N TYR A 8 -13.25 -3.61 8.90
CA TYR A 8 -14.63 -3.40 9.36
C TYR A 8 -14.63 -2.49 10.59
N VAL A 9 -15.27 -1.34 10.51
CA VAL A 9 -15.46 -0.42 11.63
C VAL A 9 -16.81 -0.69 12.30
N CYS A 10 -17.80 -0.97 11.46
CA CYS A 10 -19.14 -1.42 11.83
C CYS A 10 -19.58 -2.39 10.72
N LYS A 11 -20.38 -3.41 11.01
CA LYS A 11 -20.96 -4.23 9.92
C LYS A 11 -22.08 -3.43 9.23
N PRO A 12 -22.03 -3.25 7.90
CA PRO A 12 -21.13 -3.80 6.88
C PRO A 12 -19.98 -2.86 6.45
N LEU A 13 -19.63 -1.81 7.18
CA LEU A 13 -18.74 -0.74 6.76
C LEU A 13 -17.26 -1.14 6.73
N GLN A 14 -16.55 -0.66 5.72
CA GLN A 14 -15.11 -0.84 5.50
C GLN A 14 -14.37 0.48 5.69
N LEU A 15 -13.30 0.51 6.46
CA LEU A 15 -12.42 1.67 6.59
C LEU A 15 -11.30 1.57 5.55
N TRP A 16 -11.18 2.59 4.72
CA TRP A 16 -10.14 2.77 3.74
C TRP A 16 -9.13 3.82 4.23
N VAL A 17 -7.89 3.73 3.77
CA VAL A 17 -6.87 4.72 4.08
C VAL A 17 -6.00 5.02 2.87
N ALA A 18 -5.73 6.30 2.65
CA ALA A 18 -4.74 6.82 1.72
C ALA A 18 -3.67 7.60 2.49
N VAL A 19 -2.41 7.33 2.24
CA VAL A 19 -1.28 7.91 2.98
C VAL A 19 -0.29 8.56 2.01
N THR A 20 0.06 9.79 2.31
CA THR A 20 1.22 10.50 1.75
C THR A 20 2.21 10.82 2.88
N PRO A 21 3.39 11.36 2.61
CA PRO A 21 4.32 11.76 3.66
C PRO A 21 3.74 12.75 4.68
N LEU A 22 2.84 13.64 4.26
CA LEU A 22 2.30 14.73 5.10
C LEU A 22 0.82 14.61 5.43
N VAL A 23 0.06 13.80 4.69
CA VAL A 23 -1.40 13.69 4.84
C VAL A 23 -1.81 12.24 4.84
N THR A 24 -2.64 11.88 5.81
CA THR A 24 -3.32 10.59 5.87
C THR A 24 -4.82 10.83 5.85
N PHE A 25 -5.52 10.21 4.93
CA PHE A 25 -6.97 10.33 4.79
C PHE A 25 -7.66 9.00 4.99
N PHE A 26 -8.65 8.99 5.86
CA PHE A 26 -9.49 7.81 6.12
C PHE A 26 -10.90 8.05 5.63
N GLU A 27 -11.47 7.05 4.99
CA GLU A 27 -12.84 7.05 4.47
C GLU A 27 -13.56 5.77 4.83
N VAL A 28 -14.86 5.88 5.13
CA VAL A 28 -15.72 4.72 5.37
C VAL A 28 -16.55 4.45 4.13
N ALA A 29 -16.54 3.21 3.66
CA ALA A 29 -17.34 2.76 2.52
C ALA A 29 -18.10 1.46 2.84
N LEU A 30 -19.23 1.22 2.16
CA LEU A 30 -20.02 0.00 2.34
C LEU A 30 -19.32 -1.23 1.75
N THR A 31 -18.49 -1.05 0.73
CA THR A 31 -17.92 -2.16 -0.04
C THR A 31 -16.44 -1.97 -0.31
N ARG A 32 -15.78 -3.06 -0.73
CA ARG A 32 -14.40 -3.06 -1.20
C ARG A 32 -14.35 -3.11 -2.73
N CYS A 33 -15.04 -2.18 -3.39
CA CYS A 33 -15.12 -2.13 -4.85
C CYS A 33 -14.29 -0.98 -5.44
N THR A 34 -14.22 -0.95 -6.76
CA THR A 34 -13.49 0.08 -7.52
C THR A 34 -14.04 1.48 -7.28
N SER A 35 -15.36 1.65 -7.11
CA SER A 35 -15.92 2.97 -6.82
C SER A 35 -15.46 3.53 -5.48
N ALA A 36 -15.35 2.70 -4.43
CA ALA A 36 -14.81 3.15 -3.15
C ALA A 36 -13.32 3.56 -3.26
N ALA A 37 -12.53 2.83 -4.05
CA ALA A 37 -11.14 3.22 -4.32
C ALA A 37 -11.03 4.53 -5.12
N LYS A 38 -11.93 4.75 -6.08
CA LYS A 38 -12.01 6.00 -6.85
C LYS A 38 -12.44 7.18 -5.99
N ASN A 39 -13.42 6.99 -5.11
CA ASN A 39 -13.83 8.04 -4.16
C ASN A 39 -12.66 8.46 -3.27
N LEU A 40 -11.94 7.48 -2.69
CA LEU A 40 -10.78 7.74 -1.84
C LEU A 40 -9.64 8.50 -2.56
N LEU A 41 -9.33 8.11 -3.79
CA LEU A 41 -8.16 8.61 -4.53
C LEU A 41 -8.50 9.79 -5.46
N GLY A 42 -9.77 9.98 -5.77
CA GLY A 42 -10.25 10.85 -6.85
C GLY A 42 -10.28 10.15 -8.20
N GLU A 43 -11.31 10.40 -9.00
CA GLU A 43 -11.50 9.75 -10.31
C GLU A 43 -10.35 10.02 -11.29
N ASN A 44 -9.75 11.20 -11.20
CA ASN A 44 -8.64 11.66 -12.05
C ASN A 44 -7.27 11.44 -11.40
N PHE A 45 -7.13 10.41 -10.56
CA PHE A 45 -5.87 10.13 -9.87
C PHE A 45 -4.72 9.94 -10.86
N ALA A 46 -3.77 10.87 -10.84
CA ALA A 46 -2.60 10.89 -11.72
C ALA A 46 -1.27 10.57 -11.00
N GLY A 47 -1.33 10.26 -9.70
CA GLY A 47 -0.17 9.93 -8.90
C GLY A 47 0.28 8.48 -9.01
N ILE A 48 1.35 8.13 -8.30
CA ILE A 48 1.81 6.75 -8.13
C ILE A 48 1.14 6.14 -6.90
N LEU A 49 0.54 4.96 -7.07
CA LEU A 49 -0.14 4.20 -6.02
C LEU A 49 0.65 2.96 -5.63
N THR A 50 1.08 2.86 -4.37
CA THR A 50 1.57 1.61 -3.79
C THR A 50 0.44 0.93 -3.01
N SER A 51 0.04 -0.27 -3.42
CA SER A 51 -1.08 -1.00 -2.82
C SER A 51 -0.85 -2.50 -2.77
N ASP A 52 -1.73 -3.23 -2.07
CA ASP A 52 -1.87 -4.67 -2.27
C ASP A 52 -2.41 -4.99 -3.68
N ARG A 53 -2.53 -6.28 -3.99
CA ARG A 53 -3.02 -6.77 -5.29
C ARG A 53 -4.56 -6.83 -5.36
N HIS A 54 -5.27 -6.04 -4.54
CA HIS A 54 -6.74 -6.06 -4.56
C HIS A 54 -7.29 -5.47 -5.87
N GLY A 55 -8.31 -6.13 -6.41
CA GLY A 55 -8.92 -5.76 -7.71
C GLY A 55 -9.52 -4.36 -7.77
N ALA A 56 -9.88 -3.76 -6.63
CA ALA A 56 -10.38 -2.39 -6.56
C ALA A 56 -9.41 -1.33 -7.12
N TYR A 57 -8.13 -1.64 -7.24
CA TYR A 57 -7.11 -0.74 -7.77
C TYR A 57 -6.75 -0.99 -9.25
N ASN A 58 -7.41 -1.94 -9.93
CA ASN A 58 -7.06 -2.31 -11.31
C ASN A 58 -7.39 -1.22 -12.35
N TRP A 59 -8.09 -0.18 -11.96
CA TRP A 59 -8.36 0.99 -12.80
C TRP A 59 -7.19 1.98 -12.85
N VAL A 60 -6.26 1.89 -11.89
CA VAL A 60 -5.04 2.70 -11.91
C VAL A 60 -4.11 2.14 -12.98
N ASP A 61 -3.56 3.02 -13.79
CA ASP A 61 -2.58 2.66 -14.82
C ASP A 61 -1.45 1.83 -14.22
N ILE A 62 -1.10 0.73 -14.86
CA ILE A 62 -0.09 -0.21 -14.39
C ILE A 62 1.28 0.46 -14.25
N GLU A 63 1.61 1.44 -15.08
CA GLU A 63 2.85 2.22 -15.03
C GLU A 63 2.88 3.22 -13.86
N ARG A 64 1.76 3.40 -13.19
CA ARG A 64 1.60 4.26 -12.00
C ARG A 64 1.27 3.46 -10.74
N ARG A 65 1.38 2.15 -10.82
CA ARG A 65 1.05 1.24 -9.71
C ARG A 65 2.29 0.49 -9.25
N GLN A 66 2.55 0.50 -7.93
CA GLN A 66 3.51 -0.36 -7.28
C GLN A 66 2.76 -1.40 -6.45
N LEU A 67 3.00 -2.67 -6.72
CA LEU A 67 2.50 -3.76 -5.88
C LEU A 67 3.34 -3.90 -4.62
N CYS A 68 2.67 -4.09 -3.49
CA CYS A 68 3.35 -4.30 -2.23
C CYS A 68 4.12 -5.61 -2.20
N SER A 69 5.44 -5.53 -2.16
CA SER A 69 6.33 -6.69 -2.12
C SER A 69 6.14 -7.55 -0.86
N ALA A 70 5.68 -6.97 0.27
CA ALA A 70 5.36 -7.76 1.45
C ALA A 70 4.15 -8.69 1.23
N HIS A 71 3.18 -8.28 0.42
CA HIS A 71 2.07 -9.13 0.00
C HIS A 71 2.51 -10.18 -1.01
N LEU A 72 3.37 -9.83 -1.96
CA LEU A 72 3.97 -10.78 -2.90
C LEU A 72 4.75 -11.87 -2.15
N ARG A 73 5.54 -11.49 -1.13
CA ARG A 73 6.28 -12.44 -0.30
C ARG A 73 5.33 -13.45 0.39
N ARG A 74 4.21 -12.97 0.92
CA ARG A 74 3.20 -13.87 1.50
C ARG A 74 2.59 -14.83 0.47
N ASP A 75 2.38 -14.36 -0.77
CA ASP A 75 1.91 -15.22 -1.85
C ASP A 75 2.98 -16.26 -2.23
N PHE A 76 4.25 -15.90 -2.33
CA PHE A 76 5.36 -16.82 -2.62
C PHE A 76 5.56 -17.86 -1.50
N ILE A 77 5.47 -17.45 -0.22
CA ILE A 77 5.49 -18.37 0.92
C ILE A 77 4.32 -19.37 0.83
N LYS A 78 3.10 -18.90 0.56
CA LYS A 78 1.96 -19.81 0.37
C LYS A 78 2.15 -20.79 -0.79
N ILE A 79 2.91 -20.42 -1.82
CA ILE A 79 3.27 -21.32 -2.91
C ILE A 79 4.28 -22.36 -2.42
N SER A 80 5.31 -21.95 -1.65
CA SER A 80 6.34 -22.84 -1.10
C SER A 80 5.80 -23.84 -0.05
N GLU A 81 4.67 -23.54 0.58
CA GLU A 81 4.00 -24.45 1.54
C GLU A 81 3.17 -25.52 0.85
N ARG A 82 2.97 -25.46 -0.48
CA ARG A 82 2.23 -26.46 -1.24
C ARG A 82 3.13 -27.63 -1.65
N PRO A 83 2.59 -28.84 -1.78
CA PRO A 83 3.40 -30.01 -2.17
C PRO A 83 3.85 -29.97 -3.65
N GLY A 84 4.84 -30.82 -3.96
CA GLY A 84 5.35 -31.05 -5.30
C GLY A 84 6.06 -29.83 -5.89
N ILE A 85 6.00 -29.68 -7.20
CA ILE A 85 6.67 -28.60 -7.95
C ILE A 85 6.33 -27.19 -7.44
N SER A 86 5.15 -26.99 -6.88
CA SER A 86 4.77 -25.72 -6.26
C SER A 86 5.71 -25.32 -5.13
N LYS A 87 6.17 -26.28 -4.32
CA LYS A 87 7.10 -26.03 -3.23
C LYS A 87 8.44 -25.51 -3.77
N GLU A 88 8.98 -26.14 -4.78
CA GLU A 88 10.26 -25.78 -5.39
C GLU A 88 10.20 -24.38 -6.01
N LEU A 89 9.18 -24.13 -6.81
CA LEU A 89 8.92 -22.81 -7.39
C LEU A 89 8.76 -21.72 -6.32
N GLY A 90 8.00 -22.00 -5.27
CA GLY A 90 7.78 -21.07 -4.17
C GLY A 90 9.06 -20.74 -3.41
N ILE A 91 9.90 -21.73 -3.12
CA ILE A 91 11.20 -21.56 -2.46
C ILE A 91 12.12 -20.68 -3.33
N ALA A 92 12.18 -20.96 -4.64
CA ALA A 92 12.99 -20.17 -5.58
C ALA A 92 12.51 -18.70 -5.65
N LEU A 93 11.20 -18.48 -5.74
CA LEU A 93 10.61 -17.12 -5.74
C LEU A 93 10.94 -16.36 -4.45
N VAL A 94 10.82 -16.99 -3.28
CA VAL A 94 11.17 -16.39 -1.98
C VAL A 94 12.64 -16.00 -1.96
N LYS A 95 13.54 -16.91 -2.39
CA LYS A 95 14.98 -16.66 -2.43
C LYS A 95 15.35 -15.45 -3.29
N HIS A 96 14.77 -15.34 -4.48
CA HIS A 96 15.00 -14.16 -5.35
C HIS A 96 14.48 -12.88 -4.74
N GLN A 97 13.34 -12.94 -4.06
CA GLN A 97 12.80 -11.77 -3.38
C GLN A 97 13.65 -11.36 -2.17
N GLU A 98 14.20 -12.29 -1.42
CA GLU A 98 15.13 -12.00 -0.32
C GLU A 98 16.37 -11.27 -0.86
N LYS A 99 16.98 -11.77 -1.93
CA LYS A 99 18.10 -11.09 -2.60
C LYS A 99 17.75 -9.68 -3.09
N LEU A 100 16.54 -9.49 -3.62
CA LEU A 100 16.05 -8.15 -4.00
C LEU A 100 16.02 -7.20 -2.80
N PHE A 101 15.54 -7.67 -1.65
CA PHE A 101 15.46 -6.83 -0.45
C PHE A 101 16.81 -6.58 0.22
N GLU A 102 17.76 -7.50 0.13
CA GLU A 102 19.16 -7.25 0.53
C GLU A 102 19.74 -6.07 -0.25
N LEU A 103 19.57 -6.06 -1.59
CA LEU A 103 20.02 -4.95 -2.42
C LEU A 103 19.25 -3.64 -2.10
N TRP A 104 17.95 -3.72 -1.89
CA TRP A 104 17.14 -2.56 -1.52
C TRP A 104 17.58 -1.95 -0.17
N HIS A 105 17.90 -2.77 0.82
CA HIS A 105 18.44 -2.28 2.10
C HIS A 105 19.77 -1.53 1.90
N ARG A 106 20.64 -2.00 1.03
CA ARG A 106 21.88 -1.33 0.69
C ARG A 106 21.66 0.01 -0.04
N VAL A 107 20.61 0.14 -0.83
CA VAL A 107 20.21 1.45 -1.40
C VAL A 107 19.75 2.40 -0.29
N ARG A 108 19.00 1.90 0.67
CA ARG A 108 18.46 2.71 1.78
C ARG A 108 19.52 3.17 2.77
N ASP A 109 20.53 2.37 3.02
CA ASP A 109 21.65 2.72 3.92
C ASP A 109 22.79 3.47 3.17
N GLY A 110 22.65 3.66 1.86
CA GLY A 110 23.61 4.40 1.03
C GLY A 110 24.85 3.61 0.63
N THR A 111 24.90 2.28 0.88
CA THR A 111 26.03 1.42 0.48
C THR A 111 25.93 0.87 -0.94
N LEU A 112 24.84 1.11 -1.64
CA LEU A 112 24.61 0.77 -3.04
C LEU A 112 24.00 1.96 -3.76
N ASP A 113 24.65 2.39 -4.86
CA ASP A 113 24.08 3.40 -5.74
C ASP A 113 22.80 2.90 -6.43
N ARG A 114 21.91 3.83 -6.77
CA ARG A 114 20.64 3.48 -7.40
C ARG A 114 20.80 2.98 -8.84
N CYS A 115 21.79 3.47 -9.58
CA CYS A 115 22.05 3.00 -10.92
C CYS A 115 22.54 1.55 -10.89
N ASP A 116 23.46 1.22 -10.00
CA ASP A 116 23.92 -0.15 -9.79
C ASP A 116 22.80 -1.07 -9.32
N PHE A 117 21.93 -0.58 -8.44
CA PHE A 117 20.74 -1.31 -8.00
C PHE A 117 19.84 -1.69 -9.18
N VAL A 118 19.55 -0.75 -10.08
CA VAL A 118 18.73 -1.00 -11.28
C VAL A 118 19.34 -2.11 -12.12
N GLU A 119 20.67 -2.09 -12.34
CA GLU A 119 21.36 -3.12 -13.12
C GLU A 119 21.30 -4.49 -12.44
N LEU A 120 21.62 -4.57 -11.15
CA LEU A 120 21.60 -5.82 -10.38
C LEU A 120 20.21 -6.45 -10.27
N VAL A 121 19.16 -5.64 -10.28
CA VAL A 121 17.77 -6.12 -10.21
C VAL A 121 17.27 -6.71 -11.52
N LYS A 122 17.88 -6.39 -12.66
CA LYS A 122 17.48 -6.96 -13.97
C LYS A 122 17.48 -8.48 -13.96
N ASP A 123 18.54 -9.10 -13.47
CA ASP A 123 18.66 -10.56 -13.42
C ASP A 123 17.64 -11.18 -12.44
N ILE A 124 17.40 -10.52 -11.31
CA ILE A 124 16.39 -10.95 -10.32
C ILE A 124 15.00 -10.89 -10.96
N ARG A 125 14.69 -9.81 -11.66
CA ARG A 125 13.43 -9.64 -12.38
C ARG A 125 13.20 -10.71 -13.42
N LEU A 126 14.22 -10.99 -14.25
CA LEU A 126 14.17 -12.04 -15.25
C LEU A 126 13.94 -13.42 -14.61
N SER A 127 14.66 -13.73 -13.52
CA SER A 127 14.52 -15.00 -12.81
C SER A 127 13.11 -15.17 -12.22
N ILE A 128 12.58 -14.15 -11.54
CA ILE A 128 11.21 -14.19 -11.00
C ILE A 128 10.20 -14.35 -12.14
N LYS A 129 10.35 -13.58 -13.24
CA LYS A 129 9.44 -13.69 -14.38
C LYS A 129 9.48 -15.08 -15.01
N SER A 130 10.66 -15.68 -15.18
CA SER A 130 10.83 -17.04 -15.69
C SER A 130 10.13 -18.08 -14.81
N LEU A 131 10.32 -18.01 -13.48
CA LEU A 131 9.65 -18.91 -12.54
C LEU A 131 8.12 -18.76 -12.56
N LEU A 132 7.62 -17.53 -12.67
CA LEU A 132 6.19 -17.28 -12.80
C LEU A 132 5.64 -17.83 -14.12
N GLN A 133 6.41 -17.73 -15.22
CA GLN A 133 6.03 -18.27 -16.51
C GLN A 133 6.05 -19.78 -16.50
N GLU A 134 7.09 -20.42 -15.99
CA GLU A 134 7.17 -21.87 -15.79
C GLU A 134 5.93 -22.42 -15.06
N ALA A 135 5.56 -21.76 -13.95
CA ALA A 135 4.35 -22.13 -13.22
C ALA A 135 3.07 -21.90 -14.03
N ALA A 136 3.01 -20.81 -14.81
CA ALA A 136 1.82 -20.43 -15.60
C ALA A 136 1.56 -21.37 -16.79
N ASP A 137 2.59 -22.03 -17.29
CA ASP A 137 2.52 -22.90 -18.47
C ASP A 137 1.91 -24.28 -18.16
N TYR A 138 1.81 -24.65 -16.88
CA TYR A 138 1.13 -25.91 -16.51
C TYR A 138 -0.35 -25.85 -16.91
N GLU A 139 -0.81 -26.89 -17.58
CA GLU A 139 -2.22 -27.07 -17.90
C GLU A 139 -3.02 -27.41 -16.65
N ILE A 140 -4.14 -26.73 -16.46
CA ILE A 140 -5.07 -26.95 -15.35
C ILE A 140 -6.52 -26.93 -15.82
N GLY A 141 -7.34 -27.73 -15.21
CA GLY A 141 -8.79 -27.72 -15.42
C GLY A 141 -9.42 -26.41 -14.92
N SER A 142 -10.47 -25.94 -15.58
CA SER A 142 -11.12 -24.63 -15.26
C SER A 142 -11.62 -24.56 -13.80
N LYS A 143 -12.12 -25.65 -13.25
CA LYS A 143 -12.63 -25.79 -11.88
C LYS A 143 -11.68 -26.53 -10.92
N GLU A 144 -10.48 -26.88 -11.37
CA GLU A 144 -9.51 -27.62 -10.58
C GLU A 144 -9.08 -26.84 -9.34
N GLN A 145 -9.08 -27.50 -8.17
CA GLN A 145 -8.75 -26.89 -6.87
C GLN A 145 -7.47 -27.46 -6.25
N THR A 146 -6.69 -28.20 -7.02
CA THR A 146 -5.42 -28.78 -6.54
C THR A 146 -4.45 -27.67 -6.10
N PRO A 147 -3.47 -27.99 -5.24
CA PRO A 147 -2.42 -27.05 -4.87
C PRO A 147 -1.69 -26.48 -6.08
N LEU A 148 -1.40 -27.30 -7.10
CA LEU A 148 -0.78 -26.86 -8.34
C LEU A 148 -1.68 -25.88 -9.10
N ALA A 149 -2.96 -26.19 -9.29
CA ALA A 149 -3.89 -25.28 -9.99
C ALA A 149 -4.00 -23.90 -9.30
N LYS A 150 -3.94 -23.85 -7.97
CA LYS A 150 -3.89 -22.60 -7.21
C LYS A 150 -2.60 -21.83 -7.46
N THR A 151 -1.46 -22.52 -7.58
CA THR A 151 -0.16 -21.93 -7.93
C THR A 151 -0.22 -21.32 -9.33
N VAL A 152 -0.63 -22.10 -10.33
CA VAL A 152 -0.77 -21.67 -11.72
C VAL A 152 -1.63 -20.40 -11.83
N ARG A 153 -2.82 -20.39 -11.21
CA ARG A 153 -3.69 -19.20 -11.25
C ARG A 153 -3.05 -18.00 -10.58
N THR A 154 -2.33 -18.17 -9.47
CA THR A 154 -1.62 -17.08 -8.80
C THR A 154 -0.54 -16.52 -9.71
N CYS A 155 0.28 -17.38 -10.33
CA CYS A 155 1.36 -16.96 -11.21
C CYS A 155 0.83 -16.28 -12.49
N ARG A 156 -0.23 -16.81 -13.12
CA ARG A 156 -0.91 -16.16 -14.24
C ARG A 156 -1.46 -14.78 -13.90
N GLN A 157 -1.98 -14.59 -12.69
CA GLN A 157 -2.44 -13.27 -12.23
C GLN A 157 -1.28 -12.31 -11.97
N LEU A 158 -0.15 -12.79 -11.43
CA LEU A 158 1.03 -11.97 -11.18
C LEU A 158 1.68 -11.52 -12.49
N LEU A 159 1.76 -12.38 -13.50
CA LEU A 159 2.28 -12.03 -14.82
C LEU A 159 1.51 -10.90 -15.49
N LYS A 160 0.18 -10.84 -15.30
CA LYS A 160 -0.65 -9.76 -15.85
C LYS A 160 -0.31 -8.38 -15.29
N VAL A 161 0.30 -8.33 -14.11
CA VAL A 161 0.64 -7.10 -13.40
C VAL A 161 2.14 -7.04 -13.05
N GLU A 162 2.95 -7.74 -13.83
CA GLU A 162 4.38 -7.92 -13.56
C GLU A 162 5.12 -6.58 -13.50
N SER A 163 4.87 -5.65 -14.44
CA SER A 163 5.50 -4.33 -14.44
C SER A 163 5.26 -3.56 -13.14
N ALA A 164 4.08 -3.68 -12.55
CA ALA A 164 3.75 -3.04 -11.27
C ALA A 164 4.51 -3.60 -10.04
N MET A 165 5.25 -4.67 -10.19
CA MET A 165 6.10 -5.21 -9.12
C MET A 165 7.41 -4.42 -8.97
N TRP A 166 7.81 -3.64 -9.99
CA TRP A 166 9.17 -3.11 -10.14
C TRP A 166 9.27 -1.59 -10.21
N LEU A 167 8.16 -0.85 -10.11
CA LEU A 167 8.18 0.60 -10.25
C LEU A 167 9.13 1.28 -9.24
N PHE A 168 9.25 0.76 -8.02
CA PHE A 168 10.15 1.27 -6.99
C PHE A 168 11.64 1.17 -7.38
N VAL A 169 11.99 0.28 -8.30
CA VAL A 169 13.37 0.10 -8.76
C VAL A 169 13.84 1.31 -9.55
N THR A 170 12.99 1.78 -10.47
CA THR A 170 13.33 2.86 -11.42
C THR A 170 12.87 4.23 -10.97
N THR A 171 11.89 4.30 -10.06
CA THR A 171 11.27 5.56 -9.65
C THR A 171 11.67 5.95 -8.23
N ALA A 172 12.36 7.07 -8.11
CA ALA A 172 12.76 7.60 -6.80
C ALA A 172 11.54 7.88 -5.89
N ARG A 173 11.71 7.69 -4.58
CA ARG A 173 10.68 7.89 -3.54
C ARG A 173 9.47 6.95 -3.65
N VAL A 174 9.50 5.95 -4.52
CA VAL A 174 8.51 4.87 -4.51
C VAL A 174 9.01 3.76 -3.59
N GLU A 175 8.25 3.48 -2.54
CA GLU A 175 8.56 2.40 -1.61
C GLU A 175 8.04 1.06 -2.14
N PRO A 176 8.79 -0.05 -1.96
CA PRO A 176 8.36 -1.37 -2.42
C PRO A 176 7.17 -1.94 -1.65
N THR A 177 6.77 -1.32 -0.52
CA THR A 177 5.72 -1.82 0.36
C THR A 177 4.69 -0.76 0.70
N ASN A 178 3.45 -1.16 0.99
CA ASN A 178 2.42 -0.28 1.52
C ASN A 178 2.39 -0.24 3.06
N ASN A 179 3.51 -0.54 3.72
CA ASN A 179 3.61 -0.59 5.17
C ASN A 179 3.20 0.73 5.87
N ALA A 180 3.38 1.88 5.20
CA ALA A 180 2.92 3.17 5.73
C ALA A 180 1.40 3.16 5.95
N ALA A 181 0.63 2.70 4.97
CA ALA A 181 -0.82 2.59 5.08
C ALA A 181 -1.24 1.49 6.08
N GLU A 182 -0.52 0.37 6.16
CA GLU A 182 -0.79 -0.67 7.15
C GLU A 182 -0.53 -0.18 8.59
N ARG A 183 0.50 0.62 8.80
CA ARG A 183 0.75 1.29 10.10
C ARG A 183 -0.33 2.31 10.43
N ALA A 184 -0.73 3.12 9.44
CA ALA A 184 -1.76 4.15 9.64
C ALA A 184 -3.12 3.55 10.05
N ILE A 185 -3.52 2.40 9.49
CA ILE A 185 -4.80 1.77 9.81
C ILE A 185 -4.77 0.95 11.12
N ARG A 186 -3.59 0.62 11.64
CA ARG A 186 -3.44 -0.24 12.82
C ARG A 186 -4.16 0.27 14.07
N PRO A 187 -4.14 1.58 14.41
CA PRO A 187 -4.90 2.11 15.55
C PRO A 187 -6.40 1.82 15.44
N ALA A 188 -6.98 1.95 14.25
CA ALA A 188 -8.39 1.64 14.01
C ALA A 188 -8.72 0.14 14.23
N VAL A 189 -7.79 -0.75 13.82
CA VAL A 189 -7.92 -2.21 14.05
C VAL A 189 -7.91 -2.52 15.55
N ILE A 190 -6.98 -1.91 16.28
CA ILE A 190 -6.87 -2.10 17.74
C ILE A 190 -8.12 -1.56 18.43
N TRP A 191 -8.50 -0.31 18.13
CA TRP A 191 -9.67 0.33 18.69
C TRP A 191 -10.95 -0.51 18.48
N ARG A 192 -11.17 -1.00 17.27
CA ARG A 192 -12.32 -1.87 16.99
C ARG A 192 -12.32 -3.14 17.84
N ARG A 193 -11.16 -3.73 18.12
CA ARG A 193 -11.06 -4.95 18.94
C ARG A 193 -11.33 -4.68 20.41
N THR A 194 -10.97 -3.49 20.90
CA THR A 194 -11.09 -3.12 22.32
C THR A 194 -12.41 -2.43 22.66
N SER A 195 -13.04 -1.73 21.71
CA SER A 195 -14.28 -0.97 21.91
C SER A 195 -15.47 -1.47 21.08
N PHE A 196 -15.36 -2.66 20.45
CA PHE A 196 -16.39 -3.26 19.61
C PHE A 196 -16.81 -2.44 18.37
N GLY A 197 -16.08 -1.36 18.04
CA GLY A 197 -16.33 -0.49 16.90
C GLY A 197 -17.45 0.53 17.14
N SER A 198 -17.94 1.14 16.07
CA SER A 198 -19.09 2.05 16.06
C SER A 198 -20.36 1.32 15.65
N GLN A 199 -21.49 1.74 16.19
CA GLN A 199 -22.80 1.12 15.90
C GLN A 199 -23.58 1.87 14.81
N THR A 200 -23.23 3.14 14.54
CA THR A 200 -23.92 4.00 13.58
C THR A 200 -22.99 4.48 12.49
N GLN A 201 -23.56 4.87 11.35
CA GLN A 201 -22.81 5.51 10.25
C GLN A 201 -22.12 6.79 10.74
N ALA A 202 -22.85 7.65 11.46
CA ALA A 202 -22.29 8.90 12.00
C ALA A 202 -21.09 8.65 12.94
N GLY A 203 -21.18 7.60 13.78
CA GLY A 203 -20.06 7.20 14.64
C GLY A 203 -18.85 6.69 13.82
N SER A 204 -19.10 5.95 12.75
CA SER A 204 -18.03 5.48 11.84
C SER A 204 -17.35 6.64 11.12
N ASP A 205 -18.13 7.59 10.61
CA ASP A 205 -17.64 8.80 9.95
C ASP A 205 -16.83 9.68 10.90
N PHE A 206 -17.30 9.82 12.16
CA PHE A 206 -16.56 10.52 13.19
C PHE A 206 -15.19 9.87 13.44
N VAL A 207 -15.16 8.54 13.56
CA VAL A 207 -13.88 7.81 13.75
C VAL A 207 -12.93 8.03 12.56
N ALA A 208 -13.42 7.93 11.33
CA ALA A 208 -12.61 8.17 10.14
C ALA A 208 -12.04 9.61 10.11
N ARG A 209 -12.88 10.60 10.44
CA ARG A 209 -12.45 12.00 10.53
C ARG A 209 -11.41 12.21 11.64
N MET A 210 -11.61 11.67 12.81
CA MET A 210 -10.66 11.77 13.92
C MET A 210 -9.33 11.09 13.61
N LEU A 211 -9.36 9.92 12.99
CA LEU A 211 -8.14 9.24 12.53
C LEU A 211 -7.40 10.08 11.47
N THR A 212 -8.13 10.69 10.53
CA THR A 212 -7.56 11.62 9.54
C THR A 212 -6.85 12.78 10.22
N VAL A 213 -7.52 13.47 11.12
CA VAL A 213 -6.99 14.63 11.85
C VAL A 213 -5.75 14.22 12.65
N VAL A 214 -5.87 13.23 13.52
CA VAL A 214 -4.79 12.84 14.44
C VAL A 214 -3.57 12.31 13.69
N THR A 215 -3.77 11.46 12.67
CA THR A 215 -2.65 10.87 11.93
C THR A 215 -1.95 11.91 11.06
N THR A 216 -2.70 12.78 10.41
CA THR A 216 -2.15 13.87 9.58
C THR A 216 -1.33 14.84 10.43
N LEU A 217 -1.87 15.33 11.54
CA LEU A 217 -1.17 16.28 12.41
C LEU A 217 0.11 15.66 13.00
N LYS A 218 0.07 14.37 13.39
CA LYS A 218 1.27 13.65 13.85
C LYS A 218 2.34 13.56 12.76
N SER A 219 1.95 13.29 11.50
CA SER A 219 2.89 13.26 10.37
C SER A 219 3.51 14.63 10.09
N GLN A 220 2.78 15.71 10.37
CA GLN A 220 3.22 17.09 10.24
C GLN A 220 3.91 17.64 11.50
N GLN A 221 4.04 16.85 12.56
CA GLN A 221 4.56 17.26 13.87
C GLN A 221 3.81 18.44 14.51
N ARG A 222 2.50 18.56 14.21
CA ARG A 222 1.61 19.61 14.74
C ARG A 222 0.91 19.13 16.01
N ASN A 223 0.59 20.07 16.91
CA ASN A 223 -0.10 19.79 18.15
C ASN A 223 -1.58 19.44 17.90
N VAL A 224 -1.96 18.18 18.21
CA VAL A 224 -3.32 17.67 17.99
C VAL A 224 -4.34 18.36 18.89
N LEU A 225 -4.01 18.57 20.17
CA LEU A 225 -4.94 19.18 21.13
C LEU A 225 -5.23 20.65 20.76
N GLU A 226 -4.20 21.40 20.46
CA GLU A 226 -4.33 22.79 20.01
C GLU A 226 -5.20 22.91 18.76
N PHE A 227 -4.95 22.05 17.76
CA PHE A 227 -5.74 22.03 16.53
C PHE A 227 -7.22 21.75 16.82
N LEU A 228 -7.52 20.73 17.64
CA LEU A 228 -8.88 20.37 17.98
C LEU A 228 -9.58 21.48 18.79
N THR A 229 -8.88 22.12 19.71
CA THR A 229 -9.39 23.28 20.46
C THR A 229 -9.75 24.41 19.51
N ASN A 230 -8.85 24.78 18.61
CA ASN A 230 -9.08 25.83 17.63
C ASN A 230 -10.23 25.51 16.67
N ALA A 231 -10.35 24.22 16.26
CA ALA A 231 -11.47 23.78 15.43
C ALA A 231 -12.84 23.92 16.15
N VAL A 232 -12.90 23.54 17.44
CA VAL A 232 -14.12 23.69 18.26
C VAL A 232 -14.46 25.15 18.49
N VAL A 233 -13.48 26.01 18.80
CA VAL A 233 -13.68 27.44 18.97
C VAL A 233 -14.20 28.04 17.67
N ALA A 234 -13.54 27.76 16.53
CA ALA A 234 -13.98 28.25 15.22
C ALA A 234 -15.44 27.87 14.91
N ALA A 235 -15.80 26.59 15.16
CA ALA A 235 -17.16 26.13 14.95
C ALA A 235 -18.20 26.88 15.82
N ARG A 236 -17.86 27.22 17.08
CA ARG A 236 -18.76 27.94 18.01
C ARG A 236 -19.00 29.40 17.62
N ILE A 237 -18.02 30.05 16.97
CA ILE A 237 -18.12 31.46 16.58
C ILE A 237 -18.42 31.62 15.08
N GLY A 238 -18.71 30.51 14.36
CA GLY A 238 -19.05 30.53 12.93
C GLY A 238 -17.87 30.77 12.00
N ASN A 239 -16.65 30.59 12.46
CA ASN A 239 -15.44 30.73 11.64
C ASN A 239 -15.10 29.39 10.93
N PRO A 240 -14.34 29.44 9.79
CA PRO A 240 -13.84 28.26 9.13
C PRO A 240 -12.91 27.45 10.06
N ALA A 241 -12.98 26.13 9.98
CA ALA A 241 -12.06 25.25 10.71
C ALA A 241 -10.61 25.45 10.24
N PRO A 242 -9.60 25.27 11.12
CA PRO A 242 -8.21 25.32 10.73
C PRO A 242 -7.86 24.27 9.68
N SER A 243 -6.95 24.58 8.75
CA SER A 243 -6.57 23.67 7.67
C SER A 243 -5.73 22.50 8.17
N LEU A 244 -6.03 21.29 7.67
CA LEU A 244 -5.19 20.10 7.81
C LEU A 244 -4.10 20.03 6.74
N LEU A 245 -4.22 20.79 5.66
CA LEU A 245 -3.18 20.80 4.64
C LEU A 245 -1.92 21.48 5.22
N PRO A 246 -0.73 20.96 4.89
CA PRO A 246 0.50 21.63 5.29
C PRO A 246 0.54 23.02 4.68
N GLU A 247 1.02 23.99 5.44
CA GLU A 247 1.31 25.30 4.89
C GLU A 247 2.34 25.13 3.78
N VAL A 248 2.03 25.63 2.60
CA VAL A 248 2.99 25.65 1.49
C VAL A 248 4.09 26.61 1.93
N ALA A 249 5.25 26.04 2.30
CA ALA A 249 6.43 26.87 2.56
C ALA A 249 6.76 27.64 1.27
N THR A 250 6.47 28.90 1.26
CA THR A 250 6.71 29.83 0.14
C THR A 250 8.19 30.07 -0.14
N SER A 251 9.09 29.32 0.53
CA SER A 251 10.52 29.34 0.25
C SER A 251 11.19 28.09 0.83
N CYS A 252 11.42 27.07 0.01
CA CYS A 252 12.43 26.07 0.31
C CYS A 252 13.52 26.15 -0.77
N PRO A 253 14.75 26.55 -0.42
CA PRO A 253 15.87 26.43 -1.34
C PRO A 253 16.09 24.93 -1.62
N GLN A 254 16.20 24.59 -2.87
CA GLN A 254 16.34 23.23 -3.43
C GLN A 254 17.60 22.47 -2.98
N LYS A 255 18.31 22.87 -1.93
CA LYS A 255 19.65 22.35 -1.60
C LYS A 255 19.72 21.23 -0.56
N ASP A 256 18.68 20.98 0.26
CA ASP A 256 18.81 19.99 1.36
C ASP A 256 18.05 18.68 1.19
N LEU A 257 17.43 18.43 0.03
CA LEU A 257 16.66 17.20 -0.24
C LEU A 257 17.51 16.03 -0.80
N LEU A 258 18.81 16.23 -0.99
CA LEU A 258 19.71 15.20 -1.53
C LEU A 258 20.38 14.32 -0.44
N LYS A 259 20.17 14.62 0.84
CA LYS A 259 20.78 13.86 1.95
C LYS A 259 19.84 12.93 2.72
N ALA A 260 18.58 12.79 2.32
CA ALA A 260 17.60 11.92 2.97
C ALA A 260 16.91 10.96 1.98
N ALA A 261 17.65 10.48 0.97
CA ALA A 261 17.18 9.44 0.05
C ALA A 261 17.89 8.13 0.33
#